data_02087201b624a1d9573838213a7f8f77
#
_entry.id   02087201b624a1d9573838213a7f8f77
#
_cell.length_a   1.000
_cell.length_b   1.000
_cell.length_c   1.000
_cell.angle_alpha   90.00
_cell.angle_beta   90.00
_cell.angle_gamma   90.00
#
_symmetry.space_group_name_H-M   'P 1'
#
loop_
_entity.id
_entity.type
_entity.pdbx_description
1 polymer ?
#
loop_
_entity_poly.entity_id
_entity_poly.type
_entity_poly.pdbx_seq_one_letter_code
_entity_poly.pdbx_strand_id
1 'polypeptide(L)'
;LTLRRGTETFTAQVTSVLCEGSYKAGMWVRDSAAGIGTVTFYTEDGKAFGALGHGICDADTRNVLEIRSGELAAVSVCGIERGSSGRPGRLRGYFTGGKSLGTLTQNTELGLYGKLSAPHEGETVEVLPRGNVHTGAVQIAATIDDEGMRLFDAELERVSTDGKQET
;
A
#
# COMPACT_ATOMS: atom_id res chain seq x y z
N LEU A 1 -21.98 11.74 19.80
CA LEU A 1 -21.19 10.78 19.05
C LEU A 1 -20.57 9.75 19.99
N THR A 2 -20.66 8.48 19.64
CA THR A 2 -19.92 7.43 20.32
C THR A 2 -18.64 7.18 19.53
N LEU A 3 -17.52 7.29 20.18
CA LEU A 3 -16.19 7.23 19.59
C LEU A 3 -15.39 6.08 20.20
N ARG A 4 -14.53 5.42 19.41
CA ARG A 4 -13.56 4.44 19.88
C ARG A 4 -12.14 4.94 19.58
N ARG A 5 -11.28 4.88 20.58
CA ARG A 5 -9.85 5.17 20.46
C ARG A 5 -9.07 3.97 21.01
N GLY A 6 -8.49 3.18 20.12
CA GLY A 6 -7.92 1.89 20.48
C GLY A 6 -9.00 0.96 21.05
N THR A 7 -8.85 0.56 22.30
CA THR A 7 -9.82 -0.29 23.03
C THR A 7 -10.87 0.50 23.82
N GLU A 8 -10.66 1.79 24.00
CA GLU A 8 -11.54 2.65 24.80
C GLU A 8 -12.70 3.18 23.96
N THR A 9 -13.92 3.10 24.51
CA THR A 9 -15.11 3.69 23.92
C THR A 9 -15.60 4.83 24.82
N PHE A 10 -15.81 6.01 24.24
CA PHE A 10 -16.29 7.17 24.97
C PHE A 10 -17.32 7.94 24.14
N THR A 11 -18.08 8.79 24.81
CA THR A 11 -19.07 9.68 24.18
C THR A 11 -18.58 11.11 24.20
N ALA A 12 -18.65 11.78 23.05
CA ALA A 12 -18.38 13.19 22.90
C ALA A 12 -19.62 13.92 22.39
N GLN A 13 -19.88 15.08 22.96
CA GLN A 13 -20.92 15.98 22.48
C GLN A 13 -20.32 16.91 21.44
N VAL A 14 -20.97 17.00 20.28
CA VAL A 14 -20.56 17.89 19.19
C VAL A 14 -21.75 18.79 18.85
N THR A 15 -21.53 20.09 18.86
CA THR A 15 -22.53 21.09 18.46
C THR A 15 -22.19 21.56 17.06
N SER A 16 -23.11 21.36 16.12
CA SER A 16 -22.97 21.85 14.76
C SER A 16 -23.19 23.36 14.69
N VAL A 17 -22.48 24.03 13.80
CA VAL A 17 -22.57 25.47 13.55
C VAL A 17 -23.03 25.68 12.11
N LEU A 18 -23.95 26.60 11.91
CA LEU A 18 -24.38 26.99 10.57
C LEU A 18 -23.25 27.78 9.89
N CYS A 19 -22.75 27.24 8.77
CA CYS A 19 -21.67 27.85 7.99
C CYS A 19 -22.02 27.71 6.50
N GLU A 20 -22.08 28.82 5.79
CA GLU A 20 -22.37 28.84 4.34
C GLU A 20 -23.65 28.08 3.96
N GLY A 21 -24.72 28.22 4.74
CA GLY A 21 -26.01 27.57 4.48
C GLY A 21 -26.11 26.09 4.84
N SER A 22 -25.05 25.50 5.43
CA SER A 22 -25.00 24.10 5.89
C SER A 22 -24.57 24.00 7.35
N TYR A 23 -25.09 23.02 8.09
CA TYR A 23 -24.62 22.73 9.44
C TYR A 23 -23.34 21.90 9.37
N LYS A 24 -22.27 22.40 9.95
CA LYS A 24 -20.95 21.74 10.01
C LYS A 24 -20.59 21.40 11.45
N ALA A 25 -20.08 20.22 11.66
CA ALA A 25 -19.64 19.74 12.98
C ALA A 25 -18.17 20.13 13.30
N GLY A 26 -17.45 20.73 12.35
CA GLY A 26 -16.05 21.15 12.54
C GLY A 26 -15.08 20.00 12.73
N MET A 27 -15.40 18.83 12.20
CA MET A 27 -14.56 17.65 12.26
C MET A 27 -14.07 17.28 10.88
N TRP A 28 -12.85 16.81 10.81
CA TRP A 28 -12.36 16.06 9.66
C TRP A 28 -12.68 14.59 9.85
N VAL A 29 -13.37 14.02 8.88
CA VAL A 29 -13.71 12.59 8.86
C VAL A 29 -13.09 11.96 7.63
N ARG A 30 -12.43 10.84 7.83
CA ARG A 30 -11.88 10.02 6.75
C ARG A 30 -12.59 8.67 6.81
N ASP A 31 -13.40 8.37 5.80
CA ASP A 31 -14.21 7.15 5.73
C ASP A 31 -13.60 6.10 4.78
N SER A 32 -12.81 6.56 3.82
CA SER A 32 -12.14 5.70 2.85
C SER A 32 -10.78 6.27 2.45
N ALA A 33 -9.89 5.39 2.05
CA ALA A 33 -8.63 5.71 1.41
C ALA A 33 -8.46 4.81 0.18
N ALA A 34 -8.01 5.38 -0.92
CA ALA A 34 -7.69 4.65 -2.14
C ALA A 34 -6.32 5.11 -2.66
N GLY A 35 -5.59 4.20 -3.27
CA GLY A 35 -4.29 4.50 -3.84
C GLY A 35 -3.87 3.42 -4.82
N ILE A 36 -2.86 3.73 -5.64
CA ILE A 36 -2.21 2.80 -6.53
C ILE A 36 -0.98 2.27 -5.82
N GLY A 37 -0.78 0.96 -5.88
CA GLY A 37 0.36 0.30 -5.30
C GLY A 37 0.72 -0.96 -6.07
N THR A 38 1.79 -1.60 -5.65
CA THR A 38 2.30 -2.82 -6.26
C THR A 38 2.05 -4.00 -5.35
N VAL A 39 1.45 -5.07 -5.88
CA VAL A 39 1.51 -6.38 -5.25
C VAL A 39 2.94 -6.89 -5.41
N THR A 40 3.60 -7.14 -4.29
CA THR A 40 5.03 -7.47 -4.26
C THR A 40 5.26 -8.97 -4.43
N PHE A 41 4.39 -9.78 -3.83
CA PHE A 41 4.46 -11.24 -3.91
C PHE A 41 3.10 -11.89 -3.65
N TYR A 42 2.99 -13.12 -4.09
CA TYR A 42 1.94 -14.05 -3.73
C TYR A 42 2.53 -15.22 -2.95
N THR A 43 1.72 -15.83 -2.10
CA THR A 43 2.12 -17.08 -1.44
C THR A 43 2.16 -18.23 -2.46
N GLU A 44 2.94 -19.29 -2.18
CA GLU A 44 3.11 -20.44 -3.06
C GLU A 44 1.76 -21.09 -3.45
N ASP A 45 0.80 -21.11 -2.54
CA ASP A 45 -0.56 -21.62 -2.80
C ASP A 45 -1.45 -20.65 -3.58
N GLY A 46 -0.92 -19.49 -3.95
CA GLY A 46 -1.62 -18.43 -4.70
C GLY A 46 -2.79 -17.78 -3.99
N LYS A 47 -2.99 -18.01 -2.68
CA LYS A 47 -4.20 -17.56 -1.98
C LYS A 47 -4.03 -16.26 -1.20
N ALA A 48 -2.82 -15.91 -0.85
CA ALA A 48 -2.53 -14.68 -0.12
C ALA A 48 -1.51 -13.83 -0.87
N PHE A 49 -1.44 -12.55 -0.53
CA PHE A 49 -0.50 -11.61 -1.12
C PHE A 49 0.07 -10.65 -0.09
N GLY A 50 1.25 -10.13 -0.40
CA GLY A 50 1.82 -8.95 0.21
C GLY A 50 1.96 -7.84 -0.82
N ALA A 51 1.71 -6.61 -0.42
CA ALA A 51 1.77 -5.44 -1.28
C ALA A 51 2.43 -4.26 -0.58
N LEU A 52 2.97 -3.36 -1.37
CA LEU A 52 3.78 -2.23 -0.93
C LEU A 52 5.08 -2.70 -0.24
N GLY A 53 5.80 -1.98 0.41
CA GLY A 53 6.91 -2.32 1.31
C GLY A 53 6.84 -1.42 2.54
N HIS A 54 5.66 -0.79 2.72
CA HIS A 54 5.37 0.16 3.79
C HIS A 54 3.87 0.19 4.05
N GLY A 55 3.45 0.62 5.23
CA GLY A 55 2.05 0.80 5.56
C GLY A 55 1.43 2.01 4.88
N ILE A 56 0.10 1.98 4.73
CA ILE A 56 -0.68 3.18 4.42
C ILE A 56 -0.81 3.98 5.71
N CYS A 57 -0.29 5.20 5.69
CA CYS A 57 -0.27 6.10 6.83
C CYS A 57 -1.23 7.28 6.63
N ASP A 58 -1.71 7.81 7.71
CA ASP A 58 -2.38 9.10 7.74
C ASP A 58 -1.40 10.21 7.35
N ALA A 59 -1.81 11.09 6.43
CA ALA A 59 -0.93 12.12 5.89
C ALA A 59 -0.51 13.18 6.93
N ASP A 60 -1.36 13.42 7.92
CA ASP A 60 -1.16 14.46 8.91
C ASP A 60 -0.40 13.92 10.14
N THR A 61 -0.79 12.75 10.62
CA THR A 61 -0.23 12.14 11.84
C THR A 61 0.93 11.19 11.58
N ARG A 62 1.09 10.71 10.34
CA ARG A 62 2.06 9.68 9.93
C ARG A 62 1.84 8.30 10.57
N ASN A 63 0.78 8.14 11.33
CA ASN A 63 0.44 6.86 11.93
C ASN A 63 -0.12 5.90 10.87
N VAL A 64 0.22 4.63 10.98
CA VAL A 64 -0.36 3.56 10.16
C VAL A 64 -1.87 3.53 10.37
N LEU A 65 -2.63 3.59 9.28
CA LEU A 65 -4.10 3.56 9.33
C LEU A 65 -4.59 2.18 9.73
N GLU A 66 -5.44 2.14 10.75
CA GLU A 66 -6.21 0.93 11.04
C GLU A 66 -7.23 0.70 9.92
N ILE A 67 -7.15 -0.44 9.24
CA ILE A 67 -8.12 -0.83 8.24
C ILE A 67 -9.17 -1.76 8.85
N ARG A 68 -10.43 -1.47 8.61
CA ARG A 68 -11.54 -2.37 8.94
C ARG A 68 -11.78 -3.38 7.81
N SER A 69 -11.67 -2.91 6.59
CA SER A 69 -11.82 -3.69 5.37
C SER A 69 -11.13 -2.94 4.23
N GLY A 70 -10.72 -3.65 3.22
CA GLY A 70 -10.16 -3.07 2.01
C GLY A 70 -10.24 -4.06 0.87
N GLU A 71 -10.15 -3.56 -0.34
CA GLU A 71 -10.22 -4.37 -1.56
C GLU A 71 -8.97 -4.15 -2.41
N LEU A 72 -8.52 -5.22 -3.03
CA LEU A 72 -7.55 -5.19 -4.11
C LEU A 72 -8.30 -5.12 -5.44
N ALA A 73 -8.05 -4.10 -6.22
CA ALA A 73 -8.68 -3.89 -7.53
C ALA A 73 -7.64 -3.73 -8.63
N ALA A 74 -8.01 -4.10 -9.84
CA ALA A 74 -7.17 -3.88 -11.01
C ALA A 74 -7.07 -2.39 -11.36
N VAL A 75 -5.88 -1.97 -11.75
CA VAL A 75 -5.55 -0.60 -12.14
C VAL A 75 -4.87 -0.60 -13.50
N SER A 76 -5.24 0.31 -14.37
CA SER A 76 -4.48 0.65 -15.56
C SER A 76 -3.57 1.83 -15.27
N VAL A 77 -2.29 1.67 -15.52
CA VAL A 77 -1.27 2.73 -15.36
C VAL A 77 -1.30 3.60 -16.61
N CYS A 78 -1.52 4.90 -16.45
CA CYS A 78 -1.58 5.86 -17.56
C CYS A 78 -0.48 6.92 -17.53
N GLY A 79 0.44 6.84 -16.57
CA GLY A 79 1.56 7.77 -16.51
C GLY A 79 2.40 7.63 -15.25
N ILE A 80 3.55 8.31 -15.28
CA ILE A 80 4.52 8.33 -14.21
C ILE A 80 4.84 9.78 -13.85
N GLU A 81 4.83 10.10 -12.58
CA GLU A 81 5.54 11.27 -12.04
C GLU A 81 6.94 10.82 -11.61
N ARG A 82 7.97 11.35 -12.27
CA ARG A 82 9.35 11.02 -11.91
C ARG A 82 9.70 11.58 -10.55
N GLY A 83 10.39 10.77 -9.74
CA GLY A 83 10.98 11.22 -8.51
C GLY A 83 12.11 12.22 -8.72
N SER A 84 12.38 13.00 -7.70
CA SER A 84 13.55 13.88 -7.59
C SER A 84 14.09 13.81 -6.16
N SER A 85 15.26 14.36 -5.90
CA SER A 85 15.84 14.36 -4.56
C SER A 85 14.86 14.86 -3.51
N GLY A 86 14.57 14.05 -2.50
CA GLY A 86 13.60 14.33 -1.42
C GLY A 86 12.11 14.23 -1.81
N ARG A 87 11.80 13.84 -3.05
CA ARG A 87 10.43 13.64 -3.53
C ARG A 87 10.33 12.32 -4.30
N PRO A 88 9.76 11.27 -3.74
CA PRO A 88 9.60 10.00 -4.42
C PRO A 88 8.69 10.16 -5.65
N GLY A 89 8.97 9.37 -6.68
CA GLY A 89 8.09 9.26 -7.84
C GLY A 89 6.79 8.54 -7.51
N ARG A 90 5.81 8.65 -8.38
CA ARG A 90 4.55 7.92 -8.25
C ARG A 90 3.97 7.52 -9.59
N LEU A 91 3.24 6.42 -9.59
CA LEU A 91 2.43 6.00 -10.72
C LEU A 91 1.10 6.74 -10.72
N ARG A 92 0.61 7.08 -11.90
CA ARG A 92 -0.76 7.56 -12.14
C ARG A 92 -1.53 6.47 -12.85
N GLY A 93 -2.78 6.29 -12.49
CA GLY A 93 -3.65 5.31 -13.11
C GLY A 93 -5.08 5.47 -12.66
N TYR A 94 -5.93 4.60 -13.16
CA TYR A 94 -7.33 4.56 -12.82
C TYR A 94 -7.78 3.13 -12.60
N PHE A 95 -8.78 2.96 -11.75
CA PHE A 95 -9.40 1.66 -11.54
C PHE A 95 -10.16 1.25 -12.80
N THR A 96 -9.86 0.06 -13.31
CA THR A 96 -10.47 -0.45 -14.55
C THR A 96 -11.90 -0.92 -14.36
N GLY A 97 -12.37 -0.95 -13.12
CA GLY A 97 -13.64 -1.55 -12.75
C GLY A 97 -13.55 -3.08 -12.74
N GLY A 98 -14.63 -3.74 -12.40
CA GLY A 98 -14.70 -5.19 -12.38
C GLY A 98 -14.80 -5.77 -10.96
N LYS A 99 -14.57 -7.08 -10.87
CA LYS A 99 -14.61 -7.80 -9.59
C LYS A 99 -13.35 -7.49 -8.78
N SER A 100 -13.52 -7.42 -7.46
CA SER A 100 -12.40 -7.37 -6.52
C SER A 100 -11.47 -8.57 -6.72
N LEU A 101 -10.18 -8.30 -6.86
CA LEU A 101 -9.13 -9.32 -6.99
C LEU A 101 -8.79 -9.95 -5.64
N GLY A 102 -9.11 -9.28 -4.55
CA GLY A 102 -8.84 -9.77 -3.21
C GLY A 102 -9.28 -8.80 -2.13
N THR A 103 -9.13 -9.23 -0.89
CA THR A 103 -9.46 -8.45 0.31
C THR A 103 -8.22 -8.18 1.13
N LEU A 104 -8.06 -6.94 1.58
CA LEU A 104 -7.03 -6.57 2.55
C LEU A 104 -7.43 -7.03 3.95
N THR A 105 -6.49 -7.64 4.66
CA THR A 105 -6.68 -8.12 6.02
C THR A 105 -5.86 -7.37 7.04
N GLN A 106 -4.72 -6.81 6.62
CA GLN A 106 -3.79 -6.11 7.51
C GLN A 106 -3.12 -4.94 6.79
N ASN A 107 -2.92 -3.85 7.54
CA ASN A 107 -2.04 -2.75 7.18
C ASN A 107 -1.01 -2.63 8.32
N THR A 108 0.25 -2.85 8.01
CA THR A 108 1.37 -2.84 8.96
C THR A 108 2.45 -1.89 8.49
N GLU A 109 3.44 -1.61 9.32
CA GLU A 109 4.62 -0.82 8.91
C GLU A 109 5.39 -1.46 7.74
N LEU A 110 5.30 -2.79 7.59
CA LEU A 110 6.01 -3.55 6.56
C LEU A 110 5.21 -3.68 5.25
N GLY A 111 3.96 -3.26 5.22
CA GLY A 111 3.11 -3.33 4.03
C GLY A 111 1.68 -3.76 4.28
N LEU A 112 0.98 -3.98 3.18
CA LEU A 112 -0.38 -4.50 3.14
C LEU A 112 -0.37 -6.00 2.90
N TYR A 113 -1.25 -6.71 3.59
CA TYR A 113 -1.43 -8.14 3.41
C TYR A 113 -2.91 -8.46 3.21
N GLY A 114 -3.16 -9.51 2.42
CA GLY A 114 -4.53 -9.86 2.10
C GLY A 114 -4.68 -11.25 1.50
N LYS A 115 -5.92 -11.55 1.13
CA LYS A 115 -6.30 -12.81 0.47
C LYS A 115 -6.84 -12.53 -0.91
N LEU A 116 -6.47 -13.35 -1.87
CA LEU A 116 -6.99 -13.29 -3.23
C LEU A 116 -8.39 -13.90 -3.32
N SER A 117 -9.21 -13.34 -4.20
CA SER A 117 -10.56 -13.88 -4.51
C SER A 117 -10.51 -15.16 -5.31
N ALA A 118 -9.43 -15.36 -6.07
CA ALA A 118 -9.10 -16.62 -6.77
C ALA A 118 -7.59 -16.85 -6.66
N PRO A 119 -7.13 -18.10 -6.62
CA PRO A 119 -5.71 -18.39 -6.58
C PRO A 119 -4.98 -17.78 -7.79
N HIS A 120 -3.82 -17.21 -7.53
CA HIS A 120 -2.90 -16.75 -8.57
C HIS A 120 -1.94 -17.90 -8.92
N GLU A 121 -1.85 -18.21 -10.20
CA GLU A 121 -0.87 -19.17 -10.71
C GLU A 121 0.32 -18.41 -11.30
N GLY A 122 1.53 -18.81 -10.95
CA GLY A 122 2.73 -18.16 -11.42
C GLY A 122 3.98 -18.98 -11.07
N GLU A 123 5.10 -18.54 -11.57
CA GLU A 123 6.39 -19.11 -11.25
C GLU A 123 6.77 -18.79 -9.80
N THR A 124 7.24 -19.80 -9.07
CA THR A 124 7.74 -19.63 -7.71
C THR A 124 9.23 -19.31 -7.72
N VAL A 125 9.64 -18.41 -6.86
CA VAL A 125 11.04 -18.04 -6.66
C VAL A 125 11.45 -18.35 -5.23
N GLU A 126 12.71 -18.75 -5.05
CA GLU A 126 13.28 -18.95 -3.73
C GLU A 126 13.50 -17.60 -3.03
N VAL A 127 13.08 -17.53 -1.77
CA VAL A 127 13.30 -16.33 -0.93
C VAL A 127 14.63 -16.47 -0.21
N LEU A 128 15.55 -15.54 -0.47
CA LEU A 128 16.82 -15.46 0.24
C LEU A 128 16.64 -14.85 1.63
N PRO A 129 17.12 -15.51 2.70
CA PRO A 129 17.24 -14.90 4.01
C PRO A 129 18.11 -13.62 3.94
N ARG A 130 17.75 -12.62 4.75
CA ARG A 130 18.46 -11.32 4.77
C ARG A 130 19.99 -11.43 4.86
N GLY A 131 20.48 -12.39 5.64
CA GLY A 131 21.93 -12.60 5.80
C GLY A 131 22.65 -13.16 4.56
N ASN A 132 21.90 -13.64 3.57
CA ASN A 132 22.42 -14.23 2.34
C ASN A 132 22.31 -13.30 1.14
N VAL A 133 21.84 -12.06 1.34
CA VAL A 133 21.77 -11.07 0.27
C VAL A 133 23.16 -10.48 0.05
N HIS A 134 23.63 -10.50 -1.20
CA HIS A 134 24.94 -10.02 -1.62
C HIS A 134 24.79 -8.92 -2.67
N THR A 135 25.80 -8.07 -2.78
CA THR A 135 25.92 -7.09 -3.86
C THR A 135 26.14 -7.77 -5.20
N GLY A 136 25.72 -7.14 -6.29
CA GLY A 136 25.89 -7.63 -7.66
C GLY A 136 24.68 -7.40 -8.53
N ALA A 137 24.69 -8.03 -9.71
CA ALA A 137 23.60 -7.92 -10.68
C ALA A 137 22.31 -8.53 -10.16
N VAL A 138 21.21 -7.79 -10.32
CA VAL A 138 19.85 -8.18 -9.93
C VAL A 138 18.87 -7.77 -11.01
N GLN A 139 17.65 -8.29 -10.93
CA GLN A 139 16.53 -7.84 -11.75
C GLN A 139 15.41 -7.31 -10.88
N ILE A 140 14.80 -6.22 -11.30
CA ILE A 140 13.65 -5.61 -10.65
C ILE A 140 12.43 -5.86 -11.52
N ALA A 141 11.43 -6.55 -11.00
CA ALA A 141 10.13 -6.68 -11.63
C ALA A 141 9.29 -5.43 -11.32
N ALA A 142 8.86 -4.71 -12.34
CA ALA A 142 8.06 -3.51 -12.17
C ALA A 142 7.04 -3.33 -13.29
N THR A 143 5.90 -2.73 -12.97
CA THR A 143 4.91 -2.24 -13.91
C THR A 143 4.98 -0.72 -13.93
N ILE A 144 5.45 -0.15 -15.02
CA ILE A 144 5.66 1.30 -15.16
C ILE A 144 4.74 1.95 -16.20
N ASP A 145 4.04 1.15 -16.98
CA ASP A 145 3.10 1.57 -18.02
C ASP A 145 2.00 0.51 -18.21
N ASP A 146 1.19 0.65 -19.24
CA ASP A 146 0.09 -0.26 -19.60
C ASP A 146 0.54 -1.55 -20.32
N GLU A 147 1.83 -1.70 -20.61
CA GLU A 147 2.38 -2.91 -21.22
C GLU A 147 2.54 -4.07 -20.20
N GLY A 148 2.32 -3.80 -18.92
CA GLY A 148 2.37 -4.78 -17.86
C GLY A 148 3.71 -4.87 -17.13
N MET A 149 3.92 -5.99 -16.44
CA MET A 149 5.13 -6.22 -15.66
C MET A 149 6.30 -6.57 -16.58
N ARG A 150 7.43 -5.90 -16.36
CA ARG A 150 8.70 -6.15 -17.06
C ARG A 150 9.83 -6.27 -16.04
N LEU A 151 10.90 -6.97 -16.46
CA LEU A 151 12.14 -7.08 -15.71
C LEU A 151 13.13 -6.01 -16.19
N PHE A 152 13.75 -5.34 -15.23
CA PHE A 152 14.77 -4.31 -15.46
C PHE A 152 16.07 -4.78 -14.79
N ASP A 153 17.15 -4.78 -15.55
CA ASP A 153 18.47 -5.06 -15.01
C ASP A 153 18.91 -3.92 -14.10
N ALA A 154 19.46 -4.29 -12.96
CA ALA A 154 19.94 -3.37 -11.94
C ALA A 154 21.17 -3.94 -11.24
N GLU A 155 21.85 -3.14 -10.47
CA GLU A 155 22.98 -3.55 -9.64
C GLU A 155 22.70 -3.20 -8.18
N LEU A 156 22.84 -4.20 -7.30
CA LEU A 156 22.77 -3.99 -5.85
C LEU A 156 24.18 -3.58 -5.38
N GLU A 157 24.37 -2.28 -5.19
CA GLU A 157 25.67 -1.72 -4.85
C GLU A 157 26.06 -1.93 -3.38
N ARG A 158 25.06 -1.92 -2.48
CA ARG A 158 25.30 -2.00 -1.04
C ARG A 158 24.19 -2.73 -0.31
N VAL A 159 24.58 -3.57 0.64
CA VAL A 159 23.68 -4.20 1.61
C VAL A 159 24.02 -3.68 3.00
N SER A 160 23.09 -3.04 3.70
CA SER A 160 23.25 -2.61 5.08
C SER A 160 22.68 -3.67 6.02
N THR A 161 23.48 -4.10 6.97
CA THR A 161 23.07 -5.06 8.01
C THR A 161 22.59 -4.38 9.30
N ASP A 162 22.79 -3.07 9.43
CA ASP A 162 22.64 -2.32 10.68
C ASP A 162 21.20 -1.98 11.07
N GLY A 163 20.22 -2.43 10.30
CA GLY A 163 18.80 -2.23 10.59
C GLY A 163 18.29 -0.79 10.47
N LYS A 164 19.14 0.17 10.14
CA LYS A 164 18.71 1.54 9.82
C LYS A 164 18.32 1.61 8.36
N GLN A 165 17.05 1.91 8.10
CA GLN A 165 16.62 2.36 6.78
C GLN A 165 17.26 3.74 6.54
N GLU A 166 18.19 3.81 5.59
CA GLU A 166 18.55 5.08 4.98
C GLU A 166 17.47 5.39 3.93
N THR A 167 16.70 6.43 4.19
CA THR A 167 15.72 7.00 3.25
C THR A 167 16.41 8.01 2.32
#